data_93c19f9558e2581a6d422867aea9cf7a
#
_entry.id   93c19f9558e2581a6d422867aea9cf7a
#
_cell.length_a   1.000
_cell.length_b   1.000
_cell.length_c   1.000
_cell.angle_alpha   90.00
_cell.angle_beta   90.00
_cell.angle_gamma   90.00
#
_symmetry.space_group_name_H-M   'P 1'
#
loop_
_entity.id
_entity.type
_entity.pdbx_description
1 polymer ?
#
loop_
_entity_poly.entity_id
_entity_poly.type
_entity_poly.pdbx_seq_one_letter_code
_entity_poly.pdbx_strand_id
1 'polypeptide(L)'
;LSDKATLREDQMADLAVHMKLKKSVNQNDPGAGKTGTVLVNQWARWNLKGMRTIFIMPKGIILKNPDEYLKFTHFDPEDVAFVTGTPTRVKKELAKPWKVALMGPDRFVRMYLAGDFEGERWACDVDEFHKCFGGPESNRTIQWLTFMDRQVDETVIMTGTIIDGRLDSAYAAIMAIEPNYYPLGYSSFLHHHAYIDTYGKPYEWRNHGKLQSIFSRHGVRRSFESIFGKQEVLHQTEWVDMPDQVQKKFDELRDEAVAELEEFFINGENPGVNMMRARQLMEHFNDFPDPRGGRADLWPKLRPPKLDLLEDHFTTHIERKTPVVVFSSMVPSQEAIFKLAEDLGLKTGELFASTTDSNRNKLDEAFRKGEIQCIVASPEIASIGYNWQYWKGQELGHIIFSCLSYKDSDYVQGYRRGVRGKRKTPLRVTTQAYRNSLDPHVMRILQRKSLEAHKVDPTREVLKFMK
;
A
#
# COMPACT_ATOMS: atom_id res chain seq x y z
N LEU A 1 10.33 -16.41 23.01
CA LEU A 1 9.28 -16.65 22.02
C LEU A 1 8.06 -17.19 22.75
N SER A 2 6.85 -16.75 22.39
CA SER A 2 5.64 -17.28 22.99
C SER A 2 5.46 -18.75 22.59
N ASP A 3 4.81 -19.56 23.41
CA ASP A 3 4.52 -20.96 23.12
C ASP A 3 3.55 -21.13 21.92
N LYS A 4 3.00 -20.03 21.42
CA LYS A 4 1.96 -20.02 20.38
C LYS A 4 2.47 -19.85 18.96
N ALA A 5 3.62 -19.21 18.74
CA ALA A 5 4.20 -19.06 17.42
C ALA A 5 5.72 -18.94 17.47
N THR A 6 6.39 -19.67 16.60
CA THR A 6 7.83 -19.60 16.38
C THR A 6 8.11 -18.84 15.08
N LEU A 7 9.21 -18.08 15.05
CA LEU A 7 9.72 -17.51 13.79
C LEU A 7 10.25 -18.66 12.90
N ARG A 8 10.00 -18.55 11.60
CA ARG A 8 10.63 -19.42 10.61
C ARG A 8 12.15 -19.14 10.54
N GLU A 9 12.92 -20.06 9.95
CA GLU A 9 14.37 -19.90 9.80
C GLU A 9 14.76 -18.61 9.09
N ASP A 10 14.06 -18.25 8.01
CA ASP A 10 14.29 -17.00 7.29
C ASP A 10 14.02 -15.76 8.15
N GLN A 11 12.97 -15.79 8.98
CA GLN A 11 12.65 -14.71 9.93
C GLN A 11 13.67 -14.64 11.08
N MET A 12 14.20 -15.76 11.55
CA MET A 12 15.27 -15.80 12.55
C MET A 12 16.56 -15.20 12.01
N ALA A 13 16.92 -15.50 10.76
CA ALA A 13 18.06 -14.91 10.09
C ALA A 13 17.89 -13.38 9.92
N ASP A 14 16.70 -12.91 9.56
CA ASP A 14 16.40 -11.49 9.44
C ASP A 14 16.47 -10.78 10.80
N LEU A 15 15.95 -11.41 11.86
CA LEU A 15 16.05 -10.91 13.23
C LEU A 15 17.52 -10.72 13.65
N ALA A 16 18.38 -11.69 13.37
CA ALA A 16 19.82 -11.60 13.68
C ALA A 16 20.47 -10.41 12.99
N VAL A 17 20.10 -10.11 11.74
CA VAL A 17 20.57 -8.92 11.00
C VAL A 17 20.09 -7.64 11.69
N HIS A 18 18.80 -7.54 12.04
CA HIS A 18 18.25 -6.36 12.70
C HIS A 18 18.86 -6.11 14.09
N MET A 19 19.12 -7.16 14.85
CA MET A 19 19.79 -7.05 16.16
C MET A 19 21.26 -6.61 16.04
N LYS A 20 21.94 -7.00 14.96
CA LYS A 20 23.33 -6.60 14.67
C LYS A 20 23.41 -5.15 14.16
N LEU A 21 22.49 -4.77 13.26
CA LEU A 21 22.41 -3.45 12.67
C LEU A 21 21.47 -2.61 13.50
N LYS A 22 21.98 -1.66 14.30
CA LYS A 22 21.13 -0.77 15.13
C LYS A 22 20.09 -0.02 14.32
N LYS A 23 20.42 0.37 13.09
CA LYS A 23 19.52 1.03 12.13
C LYS A 23 19.46 0.20 10.86
N SER A 24 18.29 -0.30 10.52
CA SER A 24 18.13 -1.29 9.42
C SER A 24 16.80 -1.16 8.68
N VAL A 25 16.76 -1.75 7.48
CA VAL A 25 15.55 -1.81 6.63
C VAL A 25 15.16 -3.26 6.38
N ASN A 26 13.89 -3.58 6.57
CA ASN A 26 13.29 -4.85 6.16
C ASN A 26 12.45 -4.64 4.91
N GLN A 27 12.99 -5.04 3.76
CA GLN A 27 12.37 -4.89 2.45
C GLN A 27 11.70 -6.17 1.94
N ASN A 28 11.49 -7.14 2.82
CA ASN A 28 10.83 -8.38 2.44
C ASN A 28 9.47 -8.11 1.78
N ASP A 29 9.11 -8.93 0.82
CA ASP A 29 7.84 -8.82 0.10
C ASP A 29 6.62 -8.76 1.03
N PRO A 30 5.52 -8.16 0.61
CA PRO A 30 4.24 -8.28 1.31
C PRO A 30 3.86 -9.75 1.52
N GLY A 31 3.48 -10.12 2.76
CA GLY A 31 3.17 -11.51 3.10
C GLY A 31 4.36 -12.34 3.56
N ALA A 32 5.59 -11.86 3.45
CA ALA A 32 6.80 -12.56 3.93
C ALA A 32 6.93 -12.66 5.46
N GLY A 33 6.06 -11.98 6.22
CA GLY A 33 6.03 -12.05 7.69
C GLY A 33 6.98 -11.09 8.40
N LYS A 34 7.21 -9.90 7.83
CA LYS A 34 8.03 -8.82 8.42
C LYS A 34 7.65 -8.48 9.86
N THR A 35 6.34 -8.37 10.11
CA THR A 35 5.80 -7.92 11.40
C THR A 35 6.29 -8.80 12.54
N GLY A 36 6.16 -10.14 12.44
CA GLY A 36 6.60 -11.05 13.51
C GLY A 36 8.08 -10.88 13.88
N THR A 37 8.96 -10.70 12.89
CA THR A 37 10.40 -10.46 13.12
C THR A 37 10.63 -9.18 13.92
N VAL A 38 9.91 -8.09 13.59
CA VAL A 38 10.09 -6.80 14.25
C VAL A 38 9.49 -6.80 15.66
N LEU A 39 8.34 -7.45 15.87
CA LEU A 39 7.76 -7.57 17.22
C LEU A 39 8.70 -8.32 18.16
N VAL A 40 9.33 -9.41 17.70
CA VAL A 40 10.34 -10.14 18.49
C VAL A 40 11.57 -9.26 18.74
N ASN A 41 12.00 -8.44 17.76
CA ASN A 41 13.10 -7.50 17.97
C ASN A 41 12.77 -6.43 19.01
N GLN A 42 11.56 -5.90 19.03
CA GLN A 42 11.09 -4.94 20.06
C GLN A 42 11.09 -5.56 21.45
N TRP A 43 10.60 -6.80 21.56
CA TRP A 43 10.63 -7.56 22.80
C TRP A 43 12.06 -7.82 23.29
N ALA A 44 12.97 -8.19 22.38
CA ALA A 44 14.40 -8.40 22.69
C ALA A 44 15.08 -7.10 23.14
N ARG A 45 14.84 -5.97 22.49
CA ARG A 45 15.36 -4.66 22.88
C ARG A 45 14.95 -4.27 24.30
N TRP A 46 13.67 -4.46 24.62
CA TRP A 46 13.20 -4.20 25.97
C TRP A 46 13.90 -5.08 26.99
N ASN A 47 13.94 -6.38 26.78
CA ASN A 47 14.52 -7.31 27.78
C ASN A 47 16.05 -7.18 27.91
N LEU A 48 16.76 -6.86 26.85
CA LEU A 48 18.23 -6.76 26.87
C LEU A 48 18.74 -5.37 27.25
N LYS A 49 17.97 -4.31 26.98
CA LYS A 49 18.44 -2.92 27.08
C LYS A 49 17.48 -2.00 27.85
N GLY A 50 16.29 -2.44 28.22
CA GLY A 50 15.25 -1.57 28.79
C GLY A 50 14.76 -0.48 27.83
N MET A 51 15.01 -0.63 26.50
CA MET A 51 14.72 0.40 25.50
C MET A 51 13.27 0.34 25.06
N ARG A 52 12.52 1.42 25.26
CA ARG A 52 11.15 1.58 24.78
C ARG A 52 11.12 1.84 23.27
N THR A 53 10.04 1.40 22.63
CA THR A 53 9.88 1.54 21.18
C THR A 53 8.65 2.38 20.83
N ILE A 54 8.83 3.37 19.95
CA ILE A 54 7.75 4.03 19.22
C ILE A 54 7.58 3.30 17.91
N PHE A 55 6.39 2.73 17.67
CA PHE A 55 6.09 1.98 16.45
C PHE A 55 5.08 2.73 15.60
N ILE A 56 5.56 3.33 14.50
CA ILE A 56 4.76 4.16 13.60
C ILE A 56 4.24 3.30 12.46
N MET A 57 2.95 3.41 12.18
CA MET A 57 2.29 2.66 11.09
C MET A 57 1.02 3.36 10.60
N PRO A 58 0.51 3.03 9.40
CA PRO A 58 -0.78 3.53 8.94
C PRO A 58 -1.92 3.18 9.93
N LYS A 59 -2.83 4.11 10.16
CA LYS A 59 -3.91 3.99 11.18
C LYS A 59 -4.71 2.69 11.06
N GLY A 60 -5.00 2.24 9.83
CA GLY A 60 -5.80 1.04 9.59
C GLY A 60 -5.16 -0.28 10.06
N ILE A 61 -3.86 -0.26 10.43
CA ILE A 61 -3.16 -1.46 10.92
C ILE A 61 -3.06 -1.46 12.46
N ILE A 62 -3.09 -0.31 13.10
CA ILE A 62 -2.80 -0.17 14.53
C ILE A 62 -3.67 -1.13 15.37
N LEU A 63 -4.97 -1.19 15.11
CA LEU A 63 -5.91 -2.01 15.88
C LEU A 63 -5.93 -3.49 15.48
N LYS A 64 -5.18 -3.89 14.45
CA LYS A 64 -5.01 -5.31 14.06
C LYS A 64 -3.82 -5.98 14.75
N ASN A 65 -2.97 -5.21 15.42
CA ASN A 65 -1.73 -5.71 16.02
C ASN A 65 -1.83 -6.33 17.44
N PRO A 66 -2.91 -6.17 18.25
CA PRO A 66 -2.95 -6.78 19.58
C PRO A 66 -2.67 -8.29 19.56
N ASP A 67 -3.35 -9.00 18.66
CA ASP A 67 -3.20 -10.46 18.53
C ASP A 67 -1.81 -10.88 18.04
N GLU A 68 -1.18 -10.06 17.20
CA GLU A 68 0.17 -10.30 16.72
C GLU A 68 1.21 -10.18 17.84
N TYR A 69 1.08 -9.19 18.74
CA TYR A 69 1.95 -9.10 19.91
C TYR A 69 1.80 -10.30 20.81
N LEU A 70 0.58 -10.70 21.16
CA LEU A 70 0.30 -11.86 21.99
C LEU A 70 0.75 -13.18 21.34
N LYS A 71 0.87 -13.20 20.01
CA LYS A 71 1.29 -14.36 19.25
C LYS A 71 2.81 -14.53 19.22
N PHE A 72 3.57 -13.43 19.09
CA PHE A 72 5.01 -13.47 18.86
C PHE A 72 5.87 -13.03 20.03
N THR A 73 5.31 -12.43 21.07
CA THR A 73 6.07 -11.89 22.21
C THR A 73 5.47 -12.33 23.55
N HIS A 74 6.23 -12.13 24.62
CA HIS A 74 5.76 -12.25 26.00
C HIS A 74 5.40 -10.88 26.62
N PHE A 75 5.04 -9.90 25.80
CA PHE A 75 4.47 -8.66 26.28
C PHE A 75 3.06 -8.90 26.82
N ASP A 76 2.77 -8.28 27.96
CA ASP A 76 1.41 -8.20 28.47
C ASP A 76 0.60 -7.15 27.70
N PRO A 77 -0.74 -7.20 27.71
CA PRO A 77 -1.57 -6.19 27.07
C PRO A 77 -1.30 -4.74 27.57
N GLU A 78 -0.81 -4.59 28.79
CA GLU A 78 -0.44 -3.29 29.36
C GLU A 78 0.90 -2.77 28.85
N ASP A 79 1.77 -3.64 28.37
CA ASP A 79 3.07 -3.28 27.80
C ASP A 79 2.95 -2.60 26.43
N VAL A 80 1.76 -2.66 25.81
CA VAL A 80 1.52 -2.15 24.46
C VAL A 80 0.43 -1.09 24.48
N ALA A 81 0.82 0.17 24.20
CA ALA A 81 -0.08 1.30 24.13
C ALA A 81 -0.59 1.53 22.68
N PHE A 82 -1.89 1.54 22.48
CA PHE A 82 -2.53 1.82 21.19
C PHE A 82 -2.93 3.30 21.11
N VAL A 83 -2.00 4.16 20.69
CA VAL A 83 -2.13 5.63 20.71
C VAL A 83 -2.95 6.12 19.52
N THR A 84 -4.25 5.75 19.51
CA THR A 84 -5.20 6.08 18.44
C THR A 84 -6.59 6.40 19.02
N GLY A 85 -7.44 7.07 18.22
CA GLY A 85 -8.80 7.45 18.61
C GLY A 85 -8.88 8.80 19.33
N THR A 86 -9.83 8.93 20.27
CA THR A 86 -10.13 10.19 20.99
C THR A 86 -9.00 10.59 21.95
N PRO A 87 -8.87 11.89 22.29
CA PRO A 87 -7.85 12.35 23.27
C PRO A 87 -7.93 11.62 24.61
N THR A 88 -9.13 11.35 25.10
CA THR A 88 -9.36 10.59 26.36
C THR A 88 -8.79 9.18 26.28
N ARG A 89 -9.03 8.47 25.17
CA ARG A 89 -8.48 7.13 24.95
C ARG A 89 -6.96 7.17 24.88
N VAL A 90 -6.40 8.10 24.12
CA VAL A 90 -4.93 8.30 24.01
C VAL A 90 -4.31 8.54 25.37
N LYS A 91 -4.88 9.42 26.19
CA LYS A 91 -4.39 9.70 27.56
C LYS A 91 -4.42 8.43 28.44
N LYS A 92 -5.48 7.61 28.32
CA LYS A 92 -5.58 6.33 29.03
C LYS A 92 -4.50 5.34 28.60
N GLU A 93 -4.25 5.23 27.30
CA GLU A 93 -3.22 4.32 26.77
C GLU A 93 -1.81 4.74 27.19
N LEU A 94 -1.50 6.02 27.16
CA LEU A 94 -0.20 6.56 27.57
C LEU A 94 0.03 6.54 29.10
N ALA A 95 -1.02 6.40 29.90
CA ALA A 95 -0.91 6.23 31.35
C ALA A 95 -0.49 4.81 31.77
N LYS A 96 -0.49 3.83 30.85
CA LYS A 96 0.00 2.48 31.10
C LYS A 96 1.54 2.46 31.23
N PRO A 97 2.12 1.46 31.90
CA PRO A 97 3.58 1.27 31.94
C PRO A 97 4.10 0.66 30.62
N TRP A 98 3.74 1.27 29.50
CA TRP A 98 4.00 0.73 28.18
C TRP A 98 5.48 0.63 27.83
N LYS A 99 5.84 -0.40 27.09
CA LYS A 99 7.15 -0.70 26.51
C LYS A 99 7.19 -0.39 25.01
N VAL A 100 6.03 -0.53 24.37
CA VAL A 100 5.84 -0.19 22.95
C VAL A 100 4.59 0.67 22.79
N ALA A 101 4.72 1.78 22.05
CA ALA A 101 3.60 2.67 21.72
C ALA A 101 3.35 2.67 20.19
N LEU A 102 2.18 2.17 19.75
CA LEU A 102 1.76 2.14 18.37
C LEU A 102 0.99 3.40 18.02
N MET A 103 1.39 4.10 16.97
CA MET A 103 0.73 5.33 16.56
C MET A 103 0.81 5.59 15.07
N GLY A 104 -0.13 6.41 14.56
CA GLY A 104 -0.08 6.90 13.18
C GLY A 104 0.92 8.06 13.03
N PRO A 105 1.43 8.30 11.80
CA PRO A 105 2.47 9.31 11.57
C PRO A 105 2.03 10.73 11.97
N ASP A 106 0.77 11.12 11.75
CA ASP A 106 0.27 12.45 12.17
C ASP A 106 0.17 12.59 13.70
N ARG A 107 -0.13 11.49 14.39
CA ARG A 107 -0.14 11.47 15.85
C ARG A 107 1.27 11.61 16.38
N PHE A 108 2.21 10.87 15.80
CA PHE A 108 3.63 10.97 16.14
C PHE A 108 4.13 12.41 16.02
N VAL A 109 3.90 13.07 14.88
CA VAL A 109 4.37 14.46 14.68
C VAL A 109 3.80 15.40 15.73
N ARG A 110 2.50 15.29 16.04
CA ARG A 110 1.88 16.15 17.09
C ARG A 110 2.51 15.93 18.46
N MET A 111 2.75 14.69 18.85
CA MET A 111 3.37 14.36 20.15
C MET A 111 4.83 14.80 20.19
N TYR A 112 5.58 14.61 19.10
CA TYR A 112 6.96 15.07 19.01
C TYR A 112 7.07 16.60 19.16
N LEU A 113 6.23 17.34 18.46
CA LEU A 113 6.19 18.81 18.57
C LEU A 113 5.68 19.32 19.95
N ALA A 114 4.93 18.50 20.67
CA ALA A 114 4.50 18.80 22.04
C ALA A 114 5.58 18.48 23.10
N GLY A 115 6.72 17.88 22.70
CA GLY A 115 7.79 17.51 23.63
C GLY A 115 7.57 16.17 24.37
N ASP A 116 6.57 15.38 23.99
CA ASP A 116 6.21 14.15 24.72
C ASP A 116 7.32 13.08 24.72
N PHE A 117 8.34 13.22 23.88
CA PHE A 117 9.46 12.28 23.75
C PHE A 117 10.80 12.83 24.28
N GLU A 118 10.81 14.02 24.91
CA GLU A 118 12.02 14.62 25.40
C GLU A 118 12.63 13.87 26.58
N GLY A 119 13.95 13.96 26.72
CA GLY A 119 14.71 13.43 27.86
C GLY A 119 15.00 11.93 27.82
N GLU A 120 14.57 11.19 26.77
CA GLU A 120 14.83 9.76 26.62
C GLU A 120 15.45 9.42 25.26
N ARG A 121 16.10 8.25 25.23
CA ARG A 121 16.57 7.60 23.99
C ARG A 121 15.61 6.49 23.60
N TRP A 122 15.27 6.41 22.34
CA TRP A 122 14.20 5.57 21.84
C TRP A 122 14.67 4.57 20.80
N ALA A 123 13.93 3.47 20.67
CA ALA A 123 13.82 2.77 19.41
C ALA A 123 12.61 3.34 18.65
N CYS A 124 12.74 3.48 17.34
CA CYS A 124 11.63 3.95 16.48
C CYS A 124 11.49 3.05 15.26
N ASP A 125 10.51 2.16 15.27
CA ASP A 125 10.23 1.31 14.12
C ASP A 125 9.10 1.88 13.27
N VAL A 126 9.13 1.61 11.96
CA VAL A 126 8.11 2.11 11.03
C VAL A 126 7.61 0.98 10.14
N ASP A 127 6.30 0.73 10.11
CA ASP A 127 5.69 -0.19 9.17
C ASP A 127 5.05 0.55 7.99
N GLU A 128 5.04 -0.09 6.80
CA GLU A 128 4.61 0.50 5.53
C GLU A 128 5.19 1.91 5.34
N PHE A 129 6.50 2.02 5.46
CA PHE A 129 7.25 3.27 5.48
C PHE A 129 6.86 4.24 4.37
N HIS A 130 6.71 3.76 3.14
CA HIS A 130 6.31 4.57 1.98
C HIS A 130 4.97 5.29 2.17
N LYS A 131 4.06 4.75 3.00
CA LYS A 131 2.78 5.39 3.35
C LYS A 131 2.91 6.38 4.50
N CYS A 132 3.92 6.22 5.34
CA CYS A 132 4.16 7.09 6.48
C CYS A 132 5.03 8.30 6.12
N PHE A 133 6.15 8.08 5.42
CA PHE A 133 7.22 9.06 5.23
C PHE A 133 7.82 9.06 3.80
N GLY A 134 7.03 8.68 2.79
CA GLY A 134 7.50 8.59 1.38
C GLY A 134 7.74 9.95 0.69
N GLY A 135 7.27 11.06 1.23
CA GLY A 135 7.50 12.41 0.67
C GLY A 135 8.72 13.06 1.30
N PRO A 136 9.84 13.24 0.58
CA PRO A 136 11.13 13.66 1.15
C PRO A 136 11.08 15.02 1.87
N GLU A 137 10.34 15.98 1.34
CA GLU A 137 10.23 17.35 1.87
C GLU A 137 8.91 17.62 2.62
N SER A 138 8.11 16.58 2.87
CA SER A 138 6.89 16.77 3.65
C SER A 138 7.25 17.11 5.12
N ASN A 139 6.47 18.02 5.73
CA ASN A 139 6.67 18.37 7.14
C ASN A 139 6.71 17.13 8.05
N ARG A 140 5.89 16.13 7.76
CA ARG A 140 5.87 14.86 8.49
C ARG A 140 7.22 14.15 8.44
N THR A 141 7.82 14.05 7.26
CA THR A 141 9.12 13.42 7.05
C THR A 141 10.25 14.21 7.71
N ILE A 142 10.24 15.54 7.58
CA ILE A 142 11.24 16.41 8.20
C ILE A 142 11.24 16.25 9.74
N GLN A 143 10.05 16.27 10.36
CA GLN A 143 9.93 16.10 11.82
C GLN A 143 10.39 14.71 12.26
N TRP A 144 10.04 13.66 11.50
CA TRP A 144 10.50 12.32 11.79
C TRP A 144 12.02 12.18 11.67
N LEU A 145 12.64 12.70 10.61
CA LEU A 145 14.09 12.66 10.45
C LEU A 145 14.82 13.44 11.57
N THR A 146 14.27 14.57 12.00
CA THR A 146 14.80 15.33 13.14
C THR A 146 14.76 14.50 14.42
N PHE A 147 13.67 13.80 14.68
CA PHE A 147 13.55 12.88 15.81
C PHE A 147 14.54 11.69 15.70
N MET A 148 14.66 11.09 14.50
CA MET A 148 15.59 9.98 14.23
C MET A 148 17.05 10.36 14.52
N ASP A 149 17.45 11.58 14.18
CA ASP A 149 18.80 12.08 14.42
C ASP A 149 19.04 12.38 15.90
N ARG A 150 18.10 13.04 16.56
CA ARG A 150 18.30 13.56 17.92
C ARG A 150 18.07 12.54 19.03
N GLN A 151 17.11 11.64 18.88
CA GLN A 151 16.58 10.84 19.98
C GLN A 151 16.53 9.32 19.72
N VAL A 152 16.83 8.85 18.50
CA VAL A 152 16.68 7.43 18.15
C VAL A 152 18.02 6.73 18.01
N ASP A 153 18.21 5.68 18.82
CA ASP A 153 19.40 4.81 18.74
C ASP A 153 19.20 3.63 17.81
N GLU A 154 18.01 3.06 17.78
CA GLU A 154 17.72 1.86 17.00
C GLU A 154 16.43 1.99 16.20
N THR A 155 16.42 1.43 14.98
CA THR A 155 15.24 1.42 14.11
C THR A 155 15.21 0.21 13.19
N VAL A 156 14.02 -0.29 12.93
CA VAL A 156 13.72 -1.13 11.78
C VAL A 156 12.65 -0.47 10.93
N ILE A 157 13.02 -0.09 9.72
CA ILE A 157 12.10 0.46 8.71
C ILE A 157 11.56 -0.69 7.88
N MET A 158 10.26 -0.93 7.92
CA MET A 158 9.60 -1.99 7.14
C MET A 158 8.86 -1.44 5.94
N THR A 159 9.13 -1.99 4.79
CA THR A 159 8.35 -1.74 3.58
C THR A 159 8.65 -2.80 2.51
N GLY A 160 7.62 -3.35 1.89
CA GLY A 160 7.80 -4.14 0.66
C GLY A 160 8.01 -3.27 -0.58
N THR A 161 7.94 -1.94 -0.42
CA THR A 161 7.94 -0.97 -1.51
C THR A 161 8.75 0.26 -1.11
N ILE A 162 10.09 0.10 -1.07
CA ILE A 162 10.97 1.23 -0.71
C ILE A 162 10.98 2.30 -1.81
N ILE A 163 10.85 1.88 -3.07
CA ILE A 163 10.64 2.73 -4.23
C ILE A 163 9.17 2.63 -4.63
N ASP A 164 8.39 3.66 -4.33
CA ASP A 164 6.96 3.76 -4.67
C ASP A 164 6.77 4.69 -5.87
N GLY A 165 7.22 4.21 -7.03
CA GLY A 165 7.09 4.91 -8.29
C GLY A 165 8.14 6.00 -8.57
N ARG A 166 8.84 6.48 -7.54
CA ARG A 166 9.91 7.50 -7.65
C ARG A 166 11.08 7.13 -6.75
N LEU A 167 12.32 7.36 -7.22
CA LEU A 167 13.52 7.04 -6.44
C LEU A 167 13.61 7.84 -5.14
N ASP A 168 13.11 9.05 -5.11
CA ASP A 168 13.18 9.93 -3.95
C ASP A 168 12.32 9.46 -2.76
N SER A 169 11.38 8.54 -2.97
CA SER A 169 10.68 7.86 -1.88
C SER A 169 11.62 7.12 -0.93
N ALA A 170 12.82 6.74 -1.40
CA ALA A 170 13.86 6.10 -0.62
C ALA A 170 14.67 7.06 0.25
N TYR A 171 14.66 8.38 -0.06
CA TYR A 171 15.52 9.38 0.58
C TYR A 171 15.45 9.35 2.10
N ALA A 172 14.26 9.43 2.64
CA ALA A 172 14.08 9.51 4.09
C ALA A 172 14.51 8.22 4.82
N ALA A 173 14.30 7.04 4.20
CA ALA A 173 14.80 5.79 4.76
C ALA A 173 16.33 5.77 4.82
N ILE A 174 17.02 6.25 3.78
CA ILE A 174 18.48 6.34 3.73
C ILE A 174 18.99 7.29 4.81
N MET A 175 18.41 8.48 4.91
CA MET A 175 18.81 9.45 5.93
C MET A 175 18.59 8.95 7.36
N ALA A 176 17.60 8.11 7.59
CA ALA A 176 17.35 7.51 8.91
C ALA A 176 18.40 6.45 9.29
N ILE A 177 18.84 5.63 8.31
CA ILE A 177 19.83 4.56 8.56
C ILE A 177 21.28 5.04 8.45
N GLU A 178 21.54 6.04 7.60
CA GLU A 178 22.86 6.60 7.33
C GLU A 178 22.78 8.15 7.21
N PRO A 179 22.65 8.89 8.33
CA PRO A 179 22.29 10.32 8.33
C PRO A 179 23.23 11.24 7.55
N ASN A 180 24.51 10.85 7.42
CA ASN A 180 25.52 11.67 6.74
C ASN A 180 25.71 11.29 5.26
N TYR A 181 24.90 10.39 4.71
CA TYR A 181 25.08 9.92 3.34
C TYR A 181 24.88 11.03 2.29
N TYR A 182 23.94 11.94 2.54
CA TYR A 182 23.70 13.13 1.73
C TYR A 182 23.91 14.41 2.56
N PRO A 183 25.15 14.96 2.58
CA PRO A 183 25.51 16.06 3.50
C PRO A 183 24.66 17.33 3.34
N LEU A 184 24.16 17.60 2.11
CA LEU A 184 23.28 18.74 1.82
C LEU A 184 21.81 18.33 1.76
N GLY A 185 21.45 17.21 2.40
CA GLY A 185 20.08 16.74 2.46
C GLY A 185 19.49 16.34 1.09
N TYR A 186 18.23 16.65 0.87
CA TYR A 186 17.50 16.24 -0.32
C TYR A 186 18.08 16.82 -1.63
N SER A 187 18.62 18.02 -1.60
CA SER A 187 19.33 18.61 -2.76
C SER A 187 20.52 17.75 -3.19
N SER A 188 21.30 17.25 -2.22
CA SER A 188 22.42 16.33 -2.52
C SER A 188 21.93 14.99 -3.09
N PHE A 189 20.81 14.47 -2.58
CA PHE A 189 20.18 13.27 -3.13
C PHE A 189 19.79 13.48 -4.60
N LEU A 190 19.09 14.57 -4.92
CA LEU A 190 18.68 14.88 -6.29
C LEU A 190 19.89 15.01 -7.22
N HIS A 191 20.92 15.74 -6.80
CA HIS A 191 22.14 15.89 -7.59
C HIS A 191 22.80 14.57 -7.95
N HIS A 192 22.74 13.58 -7.05
CA HIS A 192 23.32 12.24 -7.28
C HIS A 192 22.42 11.32 -8.10
N HIS A 193 21.10 11.41 -7.92
CA HIS A 193 20.17 10.40 -8.41
C HIS A 193 19.19 10.89 -9.48
N ALA A 194 19.22 12.17 -9.86
CA ALA A 194 18.34 12.70 -10.88
C ALA A 194 19.10 13.51 -11.92
N TYR A 195 18.56 13.58 -13.13
CA TYR A 195 18.74 14.68 -14.04
C TYR A 195 17.63 15.68 -13.77
N ILE A 196 17.98 16.95 -13.66
CA ILE A 196 17.10 18.03 -13.20
C ILE A 196 16.93 19.02 -14.34
N ASP A 197 15.70 19.46 -14.57
CA ASP A 197 15.38 20.49 -15.55
C ASP A 197 15.77 21.91 -15.05
N THR A 198 15.53 22.91 -15.88
CA THR A 198 15.81 24.33 -15.56
C THR A 198 14.97 24.87 -14.38
N TYR A 199 13.91 24.19 -13.99
CA TYR A 199 13.05 24.52 -12.85
C TYR A 199 13.40 23.74 -11.57
N GLY A 200 14.46 22.92 -11.61
CA GLY A 200 14.88 22.10 -10.47
C GLY A 200 14.07 20.80 -10.30
N LYS A 201 13.25 20.42 -11.29
CA LYS A 201 12.44 19.21 -11.22
C LYS A 201 13.17 18.01 -11.84
N PRO A 202 13.15 16.83 -11.22
CA PRO A 202 13.73 15.62 -11.78
C PRO A 202 12.92 15.16 -13.00
N TYR A 203 13.59 14.85 -14.11
CA TYR A 203 12.95 14.29 -15.30
C TYR A 203 13.44 12.88 -15.64
N GLU A 204 14.58 12.46 -15.10
CA GLU A 204 15.10 11.11 -15.27
C GLU A 204 15.90 10.69 -14.03
N TRP A 205 15.78 9.42 -13.62
CA TRP A 205 16.49 8.87 -12.48
C TRP A 205 17.75 8.11 -12.90
N ARG A 206 18.81 8.18 -12.08
CA ARG A 206 20.11 7.54 -12.33
C ARG A 206 20.73 6.96 -11.07
N ASN A 207 21.85 6.25 -11.22
CA ASN A 207 22.65 5.69 -10.12
C ASN A 207 21.87 4.71 -9.21
N HIS A 208 20.94 3.94 -9.75
CA HIS A 208 20.12 2.95 -9.04
C HIS A 208 20.96 1.96 -8.24
N GLY A 209 22.13 1.50 -8.78
CA GLY A 209 23.03 0.59 -8.10
C GLY A 209 23.61 1.11 -6.78
N LYS A 210 23.72 2.44 -6.62
CA LYS A 210 24.12 3.04 -5.33
C LYS A 210 23.05 2.83 -4.27
N LEU A 211 21.77 3.02 -4.60
CA LEU A 211 20.65 2.77 -3.69
C LEU A 211 20.55 1.30 -3.32
N GLN A 212 20.68 0.41 -4.31
CA GLN A 212 20.74 -1.04 -4.07
C GLN A 212 21.85 -1.40 -3.08
N SER A 213 23.06 -0.84 -3.27
CA SER A 213 24.20 -1.09 -2.37
C SER A 213 23.93 -0.63 -0.93
N ILE A 214 23.33 0.54 -0.73
CA ILE A 214 22.97 1.04 0.61
C ILE A 214 22.01 0.07 1.29
N PHE A 215 20.91 -0.28 0.63
CA PHE A 215 19.90 -1.16 1.22
C PHE A 215 20.40 -2.58 1.47
N SER A 216 21.30 -3.10 0.63
CA SER A 216 21.92 -4.42 0.85
C SER A 216 22.84 -4.44 2.06
N ARG A 217 23.50 -3.32 2.39
CA ARG A 217 24.36 -3.23 3.57
C ARG A 217 23.58 -3.03 4.87
N HIS A 218 22.46 -2.34 4.78
CA HIS A 218 21.69 -1.91 5.97
C HIS A 218 20.38 -2.67 6.16
N GLY A 219 20.16 -3.79 5.48
CA GLY A 219 18.88 -4.45 5.62
C GLY A 219 18.81 -5.87 5.10
N VAL A 220 17.59 -6.36 5.08
CA VAL A 220 17.23 -7.66 4.54
C VAL A 220 16.26 -7.52 3.40
N ARG A 221 16.38 -8.39 2.41
CA ARG A 221 15.47 -8.47 1.27
C ARG A 221 15.23 -9.92 0.91
N ARG A 222 13.97 -10.35 0.99
CA ARG A 222 13.51 -11.65 0.52
C ARG A 222 12.29 -11.49 -0.34
N SER A 223 12.31 -12.08 -1.50
CA SER A 223 11.12 -12.15 -2.33
C SER A 223 10.13 -13.17 -1.76
N PHE A 224 8.85 -12.98 -2.04
CA PHE A 224 7.82 -13.96 -1.68
C PHE A 224 8.11 -15.34 -2.27
N GLU A 225 8.60 -15.36 -3.52
CA GLU A 225 8.95 -16.57 -4.24
C GLU A 225 10.13 -17.33 -3.59
N SER A 226 11.11 -16.61 -3.02
CA SER A 226 12.23 -17.25 -2.32
C SER A 226 11.82 -17.97 -1.04
N ILE A 227 10.69 -17.56 -0.42
CA ILE A 227 10.18 -18.14 0.84
C ILE A 227 9.17 -19.26 0.57
N PHE A 228 8.22 -19.03 -0.33
CA PHE A 228 7.07 -19.91 -0.55
C PHE A 228 7.12 -20.67 -1.88
N GLY A 229 8.15 -20.45 -2.69
CA GLY A 229 8.23 -20.93 -4.06
C GLY A 229 7.38 -20.08 -5.02
N LYS A 230 7.54 -20.35 -6.32
CA LYS A 230 6.78 -19.67 -7.35
C LYS A 230 5.29 -20.00 -7.23
N GLN A 231 4.46 -18.96 -7.18
CA GLN A 231 3.02 -19.09 -7.19
C GLN A 231 2.49 -18.76 -8.58
N GLU A 232 1.52 -19.50 -9.04
CA GLU A 232 0.91 -19.28 -10.35
C GLU A 232 -0.12 -18.15 -10.25
N VAL A 233 0.20 -16.99 -10.85
CA VAL A 233 -0.69 -15.84 -10.98
C VAL A 233 -0.85 -15.55 -12.47
N LEU A 234 -2.08 -15.65 -12.95
CA LEU A 234 -2.42 -15.48 -14.37
C LEU A 234 -2.99 -14.08 -14.57
N HIS A 235 -2.20 -13.19 -15.14
CA HIS A 235 -2.63 -11.84 -15.46
C HIS A 235 -3.25 -11.81 -16.87
N GLN A 236 -4.42 -11.19 -16.99
CA GLN A 236 -5.10 -10.96 -18.25
C GLN A 236 -5.71 -9.56 -18.29
N THR A 237 -5.84 -8.99 -19.50
CA THR A 237 -6.54 -7.72 -19.72
C THR A 237 -7.77 -7.96 -20.56
N GLU A 238 -8.92 -7.48 -20.11
CA GLU A 238 -10.17 -7.48 -20.85
C GLU A 238 -10.42 -6.10 -21.42
N TRP A 239 -10.44 -6.00 -22.73
CA TRP A 239 -10.57 -4.76 -23.45
C TRP A 239 -12.00 -4.54 -23.91
N VAL A 240 -12.54 -3.37 -23.60
CA VAL A 240 -13.85 -2.89 -24.09
C VAL A 240 -13.71 -1.52 -24.77
N ASP A 241 -14.69 -1.17 -25.57
CA ASP A 241 -14.79 0.13 -26.20
C ASP A 241 -15.76 1.02 -25.43
N MET A 242 -15.46 2.32 -25.34
CA MET A 242 -16.41 3.28 -24.82
C MET A 242 -17.58 3.47 -25.79
N PRO A 243 -18.79 3.78 -25.30
CA PRO A 243 -19.86 4.23 -26.19
C PRO A 243 -19.44 5.44 -27.01
N ASP A 244 -19.86 5.54 -28.29
CA ASP A 244 -19.41 6.56 -29.23
C ASP A 244 -19.53 7.99 -28.69
N GLN A 245 -20.62 8.30 -27.97
CA GLN A 245 -20.83 9.64 -27.39
C GLN A 245 -19.81 9.94 -26.30
N VAL A 246 -19.45 8.94 -25.49
CA VAL A 246 -18.44 9.06 -24.44
C VAL A 246 -17.07 9.19 -25.07
N GLN A 247 -16.76 8.37 -26.07
CA GLN A 247 -15.49 8.41 -26.80
C GLN A 247 -15.25 9.79 -27.44
N LYS A 248 -16.25 10.35 -28.13
CA LYS A 248 -16.14 11.70 -28.71
C LYS A 248 -15.81 12.77 -27.67
N LYS A 249 -16.47 12.71 -26.50
CA LYS A 249 -16.22 13.67 -25.43
C LYS A 249 -14.86 13.45 -24.75
N PHE A 250 -14.43 12.19 -24.64
CA PHE A 250 -13.10 11.85 -24.16
C PHE A 250 -12.01 12.37 -25.11
N ASP A 251 -12.20 12.23 -26.44
CA ASP A 251 -11.24 12.67 -27.44
C ASP A 251 -10.95 14.18 -27.39
N GLU A 252 -11.92 14.98 -26.93
CA GLU A 252 -11.73 16.43 -26.70
C GLU A 252 -10.74 16.73 -25.53
N LEU A 253 -10.58 15.81 -24.61
CA LEU A 253 -9.75 15.96 -23.40
C LEU A 253 -8.44 15.16 -23.49
N ARG A 254 -8.34 14.22 -24.43
CA ARG A 254 -7.32 13.16 -24.44
C ARG A 254 -5.89 13.68 -24.40
N ASP A 255 -5.54 14.59 -25.30
CA ASP A 255 -4.15 15.00 -25.48
C ASP A 255 -3.63 15.77 -24.26
N GLU A 256 -4.44 16.65 -23.69
CA GLU A 256 -4.13 17.35 -22.44
C GLU A 256 -4.09 16.40 -21.24
N ALA A 257 -5.03 15.49 -21.16
CA ALA A 257 -5.08 14.50 -20.06
C ALA A 257 -3.89 13.54 -20.09
N VAL A 258 -3.42 13.15 -21.28
CA VAL A 258 -2.21 12.30 -21.42
C VAL A 258 -0.96 13.09 -21.03
N ALA A 259 -0.84 14.36 -21.44
CA ALA A 259 0.28 15.21 -21.08
C ALA A 259 0.35 15.42 -19.54
N GLU A 260 -0.78 15.73 -18.89
CA GLU A 260 -0.87 15.87 -17.45
C GLU A 260 -0.53 14.56 -16.71
N LEU A 261 -0.92 13.40 -17.26
CA LEU A 261 -0.62 12.08 -16.70
C LEU A 261 0.89 11.77 -16.74
N GLU A 262 1.57 12.09 -17.85
CA GLU A 262 3.02 11.92 -17.97
C GLU A 262 3.77 12.87 -17.04
N GLU A 263 3.32 14.11 -16.90
CA GLU A 263 3.89 15.07 -15.96
C GLU A 263 3.70 14.61 -14.51
N PHE A 264 2.52 14.13 -14.14
CA PHE A 264 2.26 13.55 -12.83
C PHE A 264 3.19 12.37 -12.51
N PHE A 265 3.48 11.54 -13.50
CA PHE A 265 4.44 10.46 -13.34
C PHE A 265 5.85 10.96 -13.00
N ILE A 266 6.31 12.01 -13.68
CA ILE A 266 7.66 12.55 -13.52
C ILE A 266 7.79 13.34 -12.21
N ASN A 267 6.88 14.25 -11.94
CA ASN A 267 6.99 15.26 -10.89
C ASN A 267 6.32 14.82 -9.57
N GLY A 268 5.35 13.92 -9.61
CA GLY A 268 4.58 13.46 -8.44
C GLY A 268 3.71 14.57 -7.82
N GLU A 269 3.42 15.64 -8.57
CA GLU A 269 2.51 16.70 -8.18
C GLU A 269 1.05 16.22 -8.18
N ASN A 270 0.11 17.10 -7.82
CA ASN A 270 -1.30 16.75 -7.86
C ASN A 270 -1.72 16.40 -9.30
N PRO A 271 -2.61 15.41 -9.47
CA PRO A 271 -3.17 15.08 -10.78
C PRO A 271 -3.76 16.32 -11.45
N GLY A 272 -3.48 16.54 -12.71
CA GLY A 272 -4.06 17.63 -13.49
C GLY A 272 -5.57 17.53 -13.59
N VAL A 273 -6.22 18.64 -13.84
CA VAL A 273 -7.69 18.73 -13.92
C VAL A 273 -8.24 17.93 -15.09
N ASN A 274 -7.57 18.00 -16.25
CA ASN A 274 -8.02 17.30 -17.46
C ASN A 274 -7.83 15.79 -17.34
N MET A 275 -6.72 15.34 -16.75
CA MET A 275 -6.48 13.94 -16.43
C MET A 275 -7.58 13.38 -15.51
N MET A 276 -7.92 14.10 -14.44
CA MET A 276 -8.98 13.67 -13.51
C MET A 276 -10.35 13.66 -14.17
N ARG A 277 -10.69 14.66 -14.98
CA ARG A 277 -11.96 14.73 -15.71
C ARG A 277 -12.09 13.62 -16.75
N ALA A 278 -11.04 13.40 -17.54
CA ALA A 278 -11.02 12.31 -18.51
C ALA A 278 -11.25 10.96 -17.83
N ARG A 279 -10.62 10.75 -16.66
CA ARG A 279 -10.78 9.54 -15.88
C ARG A 279 -12.20 9.37 -15.32
N GLN A 280 -12.76 10.43 -14.76
CA GLN A 280 -14.16 10.44 -14.30
C GLN A 280 -15.13 10.13 -15.43
N LEU A 281 -14.91 10.74 -16.59
CA LEU A 281 -15.73 10.50 -17.78
C LEU A 281 -15.70 9.04 -18.22
N MET A 282 -14.54 8.39 -18.19
CA MET A 282 -14.40 6.99 -18.57
C MET A 282 -15.10 6.03 -17.61
N GLU A 283 -14.99 6.30 -16.30
CA GLU A 283 -15.35 5.31 -15.29
C GLU A 283 -16.79 5.47 -14.77
N HIS A 284 -17.37 6.68 -14.86
CA HIS A 284 -18.71 6.98 -14.32
C HIS A 284 -19.39 8.17 -15.02
N PHE A 285 -19.51 8.12 -16.34
CA PHE A 285 -20.12 9.18 -17.15
C PHE A 285 -21.61 9.42 -16.86
N ASN A 286 -22.28 8.51 -16.20
CA ASN A 286 -23.65 8.67 -15.69
C ASN A 286 -23.73 9.25 -14.28
N ASP A 287 -22.60 9.61 -13.67
CA ASP A 287 -22.50 10.28 -12.36
C ASP A 287 -21.34 11.29 -12.39
N PHE A 288 -21.34 12.14 -13.42
CA PHE A 288 -20.25 13.08 -13.68
C PHE A 288 -20.39 14.34 -12.83
N PRO A 289 -19.31 14.88 -12.24
CA PRO A 289 -19.37 16.10 -11.44
C PRO A 289 -19.82 17.31 -12.27
N ASP A 290 -20.92 18.00 -11.88
CA ASP A 290 -21.36 19.24 -12.50
C ASP A 290 -20.51 20.41 -11.97
N PRO A 291 -19.93 21.25 -12.85
CA PRO A 291 -19.18 22.44 -12.43
C PRO A 291 -20.00 23.44 -11.57
N ARG A 292 -21.32 23.40 -11.65
CA ARG A 292 -22.23 24.24 -10.87
C ARG A 292 -22.59 23.67 -9.52
N GLY A 293 -22.04 22.50 -9.16
CA GLY A 293 -22.31 21.75 -7.95
C GLY A 293 -23.31 20.62 -8.15
N GLY A 294 -23.06 19.50 -7.48
CA GLY A 294 -23.85 18.28 -7.63
C GLY A 294 -23.24 17.31 -8.66
N ARG A 295 -24.05 16.34 -9.10
CA ARG A 295 -23.69 15.32 -10.06
C ARG A 295 -24.69 15.31 -11.20
N ALA A 296 -24.24 15.08 -12.40
CA ALA A 296 -25.05 15.03 -13.60
C ALA A 296 -24.89 13.66 -14.27
N ASP A 297 -25.98 13.08 -14.65
CA ASP A 297 -26.00 11.96 -15.57
C ASP A 297 -25.96 12.52 -17.00
N LEU A 298 -24.79 12.48 -17.62
CA LEU A 298 -24.59 13.01 -18.97
C LEU A 298 -25.35 12.18 -20.02
N TRP A 299 -25.49 10.89 -19.77
CA TRP A 299 -26.16 9.95 -20.69
C TRP A 299 -26.97 8.90 -19.91
N PRO A 300 -28.15 9.25 -19.41
CA PRO A 300 -28.98 8.41 -18.53
C PRO A 300 -29.31 7.01 -19.04
N LYS A 301 -29.21 6.81 -20.36
CA LYS A 301 -29.54 5.53 -20.98
C LYS A 301 -28.30 4.65 -21.26
N LEU A 302 -27.13 5.19 -21.00
CA LEU A 302 -25.89 4.44 -21.22
C LEU A 302 -25.41 3.79 -19.93
N ARG A 303 -25.00 2.54 -20.04
CA ARG A 303 -24.33 1.82 -18.97
C ARG A 303 -22.83 1.70 -19.30
N PRO A 304 -21.93 1.88 -18.32
CA PRO A 304 -20.52 1.64 -18.54
C PRO A 304 -20.24 0.20 -18.96
N PRO A 305 -19.61 -0.05 -20.13
CA PRO A 305 -19.35 -1.41 -20.63
C PRO A 305 -18.52 -2.30 -19.69
N LYS A 306 -17.68 -1.71 -18.82
CA LYS A 306 -16.98 -2.48 -17.78
C LYS A 306 -17.95 -3.13 -16.79
N LEU A 307 -19.14 -2.55 -16.56
CA LEU A 307 -20.17 -3.16 -15.72
C LEU A 307 -20.82 -4.37 -16.40
N ASP A 308 -20.93 -4.39 -17.72
CA ASP A 308 -21.44 -5.56 -18.46
C ASP A 308 -20.47 -6.74 -18.32
N LEU A 309 -19.16 -6.51 -18.47
CA LEU A 309 -18.15 -7.53 -18.19
C LEU A 309 -18.20 -8.03 -16.74
N LEU A 310 -18.42 -7.13 -15.77
CA LEU A 310 -18.54 -7.53 -14.37
C LEU A 310 -19.79 -8.35 -14.11
N GLU A 311 -20.91 -8.06 -14.79
CA GLU A 311 -22.13 -8.86 -14.69
C GLU A 311 -21.89 -10.31 -15.14
N ASP A 312 -21.18 -10.52 -16.25
CA ASP A 312 -20.80 -11.84 -16.72
C ASP A 312 -19.91 -12.59 -15.70
N HIS A 313 -18.95 -11.87 -15.13
CA HIS A 313 -18.10 -12.43 -14.06
C HIS A 313 -18.91 -12.77 -12.81
N PHE A 314 -19.76 -11.89 -12.34
CA PHE A 314 -20.58 -12.11 -11.16
C PHE A 314 -21.54 -13.27 -11.33
N THR A 315 -22.20 -13.37 -12.49
CA THR A 315 -23.05 -14.50 -12.85
C THR A 315 -22.27 -15.82 -12.78
N THR A 316 -21.08 -15.86 -13.37
CA THR A 316 -20.19 -17.02 -13.28
C THR A 316 -19.84 -17.39 -11.83
N HIS A 317 -19.54 -16.39 -10.97
CA HIS A 317 -19.21 -16.63 -9.57
C HIS A 317 -20.41 -17.08 -8.74
N ILE A 318 -21.61 -16.61 -9.05
CA ILE A 318 -22.88 -17.08 -8.46
C ILE A 318 -23.10 -18.56 -8.78
N GLU A 319 -23.06 -18.93 -10.07
CA GLU A 319 -23.27 -20.31 -10.54
C GLU A 319 -22.28 -21.28 -9.92
N ARG A 320 -21.00 -20.89 -9.88
CA ARG A 320 -19.91 -21.73 -9.33
C ARG A 320 -19.78 -21.68 -7.82
N LYS A 321 -20.52 -20.81 -7.15
CA LYS A 321 -20.42 -20.54 -5.69
C LYS A 321 -18.98 -20.27 -5.26
N THR A 322 -18.26 -19.43 -6.01
CA THR A 322 -16.87 -19.07 -5.77
C THR A 322 -16.73 -17.59 -5.38
N PRO A 323 -15.74 -17.22 -4.56
CA PRO A 323 -15.54 -15.84 -4.16
C PRO A 323 -14.87 -15.01 -5.26
N VAL A 324 -15.09 -13.70 -5.21
CA VAL A 324 -14.43 -12.72 -6.09
C VAL A 324 -14.08 -11.44 -5.30
N VAL A 325 -12.96 -10.81 -5.67
CA VAL A 325 -12.59 -9.49 -5.15
C VAL A 325 -12.46 -8.54 -6.34
N VAL A 326 -13.12 -7.39 -6.26
CA VAL A 326 -13.10 -6.38 -7.31
C VAL A 326 -12.50 -5.09 -6.76
N PHE A 327 -11.50 -4.57 -7.45
CA PHE A 327 -10.85 -3.31 -7.15
C PHE A 327 -11.27 -2.21 -8.12
N SER A 328 -11.60 -1.05 -7.58
CA SER A 328 -11.75 0.20 -8.34
C SER A 328 -11.15 1.36 -7.56
N SER A 329 -10.43 2.25 -8.24
CA SER A 329 -9.82 3.44 -7.64
C SER A 329 -10.77 4.65 -7.59
N MET A 330 -11.97 4.56 -8.20
CA MET A 330 -12.94 5.66 -8.28
C MET A 330 -14.18 5.33 -7.45
N VAL A 331 -14.55 6.23 -6.52
CA VAL A 331 -15.68 6.01 -5.59
C VAL A 331 -17.01 5.74 -6.30
N PRO A 332 -17.44 6.52 -7.31
CA PRO A 332 -18.70 6.21 -8.01
C PRO A 332 -18.67 4.86 -8.74
N SER A 333 -17.53 4.44 -9.27
CA SER A 333 -17.38 3.09 -9.83
C SER A 333 -17.48 2.02 -8.76
N GLN A 334 -16.90 2.24 -7.57
CA GLN A 334 -17.03 1.30 -6.44
C GLN A 334 -18.49 1.11 -6.05
N GLU A 335 -19.24 2.22 -5.90
CA GLU A 335 -20.66 2.22 -5.56
C GLU A 335 -21.51 1.50 -6.64
N ALA A 336 -21.25 1.76 -7.92
CA ALA A 336 -21.94 1.11 -9.03
C ALA A 336 -21.67 -0.40 -9.10
N ILE A 337 -20.41 -0.81 -8.89
CA ILE A 337 -19.99 -2.23 -8.86
C ILE A 337 -20.63 -2.94 -7.65
N PHE A 338 -20.62 -2.30 -6.48
CA PHE A 338 -21.24 -2.83 -5.27
C PHE A 338 -22.74 -3.09 -5.48
N LYS A 339 -23.44 -2.06 -6.00
CA LYS A 339 -24.87 -2.16 -6.31
C LYS A 339 -25.16 -3.28 -7.33
N LEU A 340 -24.39 -3.37 -8.42
CA LEU A 340 -24.53 -4.43 -9.40
C LEU A 340 -24.41 -5.83 -8.77
N ALA A 341 -23.41 -6.02 -7.90
CA ALA A 341 -23.20 -7.30 -7.23
C ALA A 341 -24.38 -7.68 -6.33
N GLU A 342 -24.93 -6.70 -5.57
CA GLU A 342 -26.10 -6.93 -4.73
C GLU A 342 -27.38 -7.20 -5.54
N ASP A 343 -27.61 -6.44 -6.62
CA ASP A 343 -28.77 -6.61 -7.51
C ASP A 343 -28.79 -8.00 -8.15
N LEU A 344 -27.62 -8.59 -8.38
CA LEU A 344 -27.47 -9.97 -8.86
C LEU A 344 -27.58 -11.04 -7.74
N GLY A 345 -27.68 -10.62 -6.48
CA GLY A 345 -27.83 -11.51 -5.32
C GLY A 345 -26.51 -12.02 -4.70
N LEU A 346 -25.37 -11.44 -5.04
CA LEU A 346 -24.11 -11.70 -4.34
C LEU A 346 -24.14 -11.07 -2.93
N LYS A 347 -23.74 -11.83 -1.94
CA LYS A 347 -23.47 -11.28 -0.61
C LYS A 347 -22.19 -10.48 -0.67
N THR A 348 -22.32 -9.16 -0.74
CA THR A 348 -21.23 -8.24 -1.03
C THR A 348 -20.80 -7.45 0.20
N GLY A 349 -19.51 -7.22 0.34
CA GLY A 349 -18.93 -6.34 1.34
C GLY A 349 -18.16 -5.20 0.70
N GLU A 350 -18.25 -4.01 1.29
CA GLU A 350 -17.56 -2.81 0.82
C GLU A 350 -16.30 -2.51 1.65
N LEU A 351 -15.22 -2.11 0.98
CA LEU A 351 -14.00 -1.62 1.60
C LEU A 351 -13.60 -0.28 0.96
N PHE A 352 -14.35 0.77 1.27
CA PHE A 352 -14.19 2.11 0.74
C PHE A 352 -13.54 3.06 1.74
N ALA A 353 -13.25 4.29 1.33
CA ALA A 353 -12.71 5.32 2.23
C ALA A 353 -13.65 5.62 3.41
N SER A 354 -14.95 5.57 3.17
CA SER A 354 -16.03 5.77 4.16
C SER A 354 -16.14 4.62 5.18
N THR A 355 -15.66 3.41 4.86
CA THR A 355 -15.80 2.24 5.72
C THR A 355 -14.99 2.41 7.02
N THR A 356 -15.66 2.34 8.17
CA THR A 356 -15.01 2.49 9.48
C THR A 356 -14.06 1.31 9.80
N ASP A 357 -13.06 1.53 10.65
CA ASP A 357 -12.08 0.48 11.02
C ASP A 357 -12.76 -0.75 11.66
N SER A 358 -13.84 -0.54 12.45
CA SER A 358 -14.62 -1.63 13.02
C SER A 358 -15.28 -2.48 11.94
N ASN A 359 -15.89 -1.85 10.94
CA ASN A 359 -16.54 -2.54 9.82
C ASN A 359 -15.53 -3.24 8.93
N ARG A 360 -14.34 -2.65 8.74
CA ARG A 360 -13.25 -3.28 7.98
C ARG A 360 -12.80 -4.61 8.60
N ASN A 361 -12.70 -4.69 9.93
CA ASN A 361 -12.31 -5.92 10.61
C ASN A 361 -13.41 -7.00 10.52
N LYS A 362 -14.68 -6.61 10.67
CA LYS A 362 -15.83 -7.51 10.50
C LYS A 362 -15.91 -8.05 9.07
N LEU A 363 -15.64 -7.22 8.07
CA LEU A 363 -15.61 -7.62 6.67
C LEU A 363 -14.61 -8.74 6.39
N ASP A 364 -13.37 -8.59 6.89
CA ASP A 364 -12.30 -9.57 6.70
C ASP A 364 -12.67 -10.93 7.32
N GLU A 365 -13.30 -10.91 8.49
CA GLU A 365 -13.78 -12.10 9.17
C GLU A 365 -14.97 -12.74 8.43
N ALA A 366 -15.97 -11.93 8.03
CA ALA A 366 -17.15 -12.38 7.31
C ALA A 366 -16.79 -13.01 5.95
N PHE A 367 -15.80 -12.43 5.23
CA PHE A 367 -15.31 -13.03 3.99
C PHE A 367 -14.66 -14.38 4.25
N ARG A 368 -13.75 -14.51 5.22
CA ARG A 368 -13.09 -15.78 5.53
C ARG A 368 -14.06 -16.87 5.98
N LYS A 369 -15.11 -16.52 6.71
CA LYS A 369 -16.21 -17.42 7.09
C LYS A 369 -17.15 -17.75 5.94
N GLY A 370 -17.09 -16.97 4.84
CA GLY A 370 -17.94 -17.11 3.67
C GLY A 370 -19.35 -16.59 3.87
N GLU A 371 -19.54 -15.68 4.79
CA GLU A 371 -20.76 -14.88 4.97
C GLU A 371 -20.89 -13.85 3.86
N ILE A 372 -19.76 -13.38 3.31
CA ILE A 372 -19.63 -12.50 2.14
C ILE A 372 -18.93 -13.29 1.05
N GLN A 373 -19.42 -13.18 -0.19
CA GLN A 373 -18.88 -13.86 -1.37
C GLN A 373 -18.11 -12.90 -2.30
N CYS A 374 -18.52 -11.63 -2.35
CA CYS A 374 -17.87 -10.59 -3.14
C CYS A 374 -17.33 -9.49 -2.22
N ILE A 375 -16.11 -9.01 -2.48
CA ILE A 375 -15.59 -7.78 -1.88
C ILE A 375 -15.37 -6.75 -2.99
N VAL A 376 -15.95 -5.56 -2.83
CA VAL A 376 -15.65 -4.40 -3.66
C VAL A 376 -14.78 -3.44 -2.84
N ALA A 377 -13.60 -3.09 -3.33
CA ALA A 377 -12.60 -2.40 -2.54
C ALA A 377 -11.86 -1.29 -3.30
N SER A 378 -11.44 -0.26 -2.56
CA SER A 378 -10.37 0.64 -2.99
C SER A 378 -9.03 -0.09 -2.94
N PRO A 379 -8.23 -0.13 -4.03
CA PRO A 379 -6.92 -0.79 -4.02
C PRO A 379 -5.98 -0.15 -2.99
N GLU A 380 -6.04 1.15 -2.77
CA GLU A 380 -5.23 1.86 -1.78
C GLU A 380 -5.53 1.40 -0.34
N ILE A 381 -6.81 1.25 0.00
CA ILE A 381 -7.23 0.81 1.35
C ILE A 381 -6.93 -0.67 1.53
N ALA A 382 -7.24 -1.47 0.54
CA ALA A 382 -7.02 -2.91 0.59
C ALA A 382 -5.53 -3.29 0.55
N SER A 383 -4.65 -2.39 0.12
CA SER A 383 -3.21 -2.63 0.15
C SER A 383 -2.64 -2.82 1.57
N ILE A 384 -3.47 -2.65 2.63
CA ILE A 384 -3.04 -2.68 4.03
C ILE A 384 -3.75 -3.82 4.79
N GLY A 385 -2.99 -4.83 5.23
CA GLY A 385 -3.36 -5.69 6.37
C GLY A 385 -4.45 -6.74 6.17
N TYR A 386 -4.88 -7.06 4.94
CA TYR A 386 -5.89 -8.09 4.68
C TYR A 386 -5.28 -9.40 4.18
N ASN A 387 -6.00 -10.53 4.44
CA ASN A 387 -5.65 -11.85 3.95
C ASN A 387 -6.91 -12.54 3.39
N TRP A 388 -7.05 -12.51 2.07
CA TRP A 388 -8.21 -13.08 1.37
C TRP A 388 -7.86 -14.33 0.57
N GLN A 389 -6.71 -14.97 0.86
CA GLN A 389 -6.34 -16.20 0.17
C GLN A 389 -7.39 -17.31 0.33
N TYR A 390 -8.05 -17.34 1.48
CA TYR A 390 -9.05 -18.39 1.78
C TYR A 390 -10.44 -17.82 2.07
N TRP A 391 -11.43 -18.46 1.45
CA TRP A 391 -12.86 -18.26 1.64
C TRP A 391 -13.50 -19.61 1.94
N LYS A 392 -14.06 -19.83 3.14
CA LYS A 392 -14.58 -21.15 3.59
C LYS A 392 -13.58 -22.31 3.37
N GLY A 393 -12.28 -22.06 3.51
CA GLY A 393 -11.24 -23.06 3.26
C GLY A 393 -10.88 -23.27 1.77
N GLN A 394 -11.60 -22.67 0.83
CA GLN A 394 -11.25 -22.63 -0.59
C GLN A 394 -10.31 -21.47 -0.88
N GLU A 395 -9.41 -21.62 -1.84
CA GLU A 395 -8.56 -20.53 -2.30
C GLU A 395 -9.34 -19.54 -3.17
N LEU A 396 -9.17 -18.24 -2.94
CA LEU A 396 -9.68 -17.19 -3.82
C LEU A 396 -9.06 -17.36 -5.21
N GLY A 397 -9.88 -17.66 -6.20
CA GLY A 397 -9.42 -17.93 -7.56
C GLY A 397 -9.40 -16.73 -8.50
N HIS A 398 -10.05 -15.61 -8.13
CA HIS A 398 -10.20 -14.49 -9.04
C HIS A 398 -10.18 -13.14 -8.34
N ILE A 399 -9.37 -12.22 -8.87
CA ILE A 399 -9.33 -10.81 -8.51
C ILE A 399 -9.49 -9.99 -9.78
N ILE A 400 -10.33 -8.96 -9.75
CA ILE A 400 -10.60 -8.07 -10.88
C ILE A 400 -10.19 -6.65 -10.52
N PHE A 401 -9.44 -5.98 -11.38
CA PHE A 401 -9.18 -4.54 -11.32
C PHE A 401 -10.02 -3.88 -12.40
N SER A 402 -11.15 -3.29 -12.01
CA SER A 402 -12.02 -2.57 -12.93
C SER A 402 -11.49 -1.17 -13.26
N CYS A 403 -10.84 -0.54 -12.29
CA CYS A 403 -10.18 0.75 -12.47
C CYS A 403 -8.84 0.75 -11.71
N LEU A 404 -7.74 0.89 -12.43
CA LEU A 404 -6.39 0.90 -11.86
C LEU A 404 -6.11 2.19 -11.09
N SER A 405 -5.35 2.13 -10.01
CA SER A 405 -4.72 3.30 -9.40
C SER A 405 -3.46 3.71 -10.18
N TYR A 406 -2.87 4.84 -9.83
CA TYR A 406 -1.61 5.31 -10.44
C TYR A 406 -0.36 4.76 -9.74
N LYS A 407 -0.53 3.86 -8.75
CA LYS A 407 0.54 3.25 -7.97
C LYS A 407 0.68 1.78 -8.32
N ASP A 408 1.86 1.38 -8.76
CA ASP A 408 2.18 -0.02 -9.02
C ASP A 408 2.11 -0.87 -7.74
N SER A 409 2.45 -0.26 -6.59
CA SER A 409 2.31 -0.88 -5.27
C SER A 409 0.88 -1.31 -4.96
N ASP A 410 -0.12 -0.50 -5.30
CA ASP A 410 -1.53 -0.82 -5.05
C ASP A 410 -1.98 -2.03 -5.87
N TYR A 411 -1.54 -2.14 -7.12
CA TYR A 411 -1.82 -3.30 -7.96
C TYR A 411 -1.18 -4.58 -7.40
N VAL A 412 0.13 -4.53 -7.11
CA VAL A 412 0.87 -5.68 -6.57
C VAL A 412 0.33 -6.09 -5.20
N GLN A 413 0.15 -5.15 -4.29
CA GLN A 413 -0.37 -5.44 -2.96
C GLN A 413 -1.83 -5.90 -3.01
N GLY A 414 -2.64 -5.38 -3.96
CA GLY A 414 -4.03 -5.77 -4.17
C GLY A 414 -4.13 -7.25 -4.54
N TYR A 415 -3.50 -7.70 -5.62
CA TYR A 415 -3.62 -9.13 -5.99
C TYR A 415 -2.92 -10.07 -4.99
N ARG A 416 -1.86 -9.61 -4.32
CA ARG A 416 -1.20 -10.38 -3.25
C ARG A 416 -2.06 -10.56 -2.00
N ARG A 417 -3.26 -9.96 -1.90
CA ARG A 417 -4.26 -10.32 -0.88
C ARG A 417 -4.78 -11.76 -1.09
N GLY A 418 -4.81 -12.23 -2.32
CA GLY A 418 -5.10 -13.61 -2.67
C GLY A 418 -3.89 -14.55 -2.62
N VAL A 419 -2.67 -14.03 -2.32
CA VAL A 419 -1.43 -14.82 -2.29
C VAL A 419 -0.67 -14.50 -1.01
N ARG A 420 -0.95 -15.24 0.07
CA ARG A 420 -0.36 -15.04 1.41
C ARG A 420 0.48 -16.22 1.89
N GLY A 421 0.57 -17.28 1.11
CA GLY A 421 1.32 -18.48 1.35
C GLY A 421 1.31 -19.35 0.11
N LYS A 422 1.80 -20.58 0.23
CA LYS A 422 1.79 -21.54 -0.88
C LYS A 422 0.35 -21.81 -1.33
N ARG A 423 0.11 -21.66 -2.63
CA ARG A 423 -1.18 -21.95 -3.27
C ARG A 423 -1.18 -23.32 -3.93
N LYS A 424 -2.37 -23.90 -4.00
CA LYS A 424 -2.62 -25.16 -4.71
C LYS A 424 -3.23 -24.90 -6.09
N THR A 425 -3.91 -23.75 -6.27
CA THR A 425 -4.60 -23.38 -7.50
C THR A 425 -4.11 -22.02 -8.01
N PRO A 426 -4.07 -21.78 -9.33
CA PRO A 426 -3.73 -20.49 -9.90
C PRO A 426 -4.66 -19.37 -9.39
N LEU A 427 -4.10 -18.16 -9.24
CA LEU A 427 -4.89 -16.95 -9.05
C LEU A 427 -5.04 -16.24 -10.40
N ARG A 428 -6.26 -16.05 -10.88
CA ARG A 428 -6.54 -15.21 -12.04
C ARG A 428 -6.66 -13.75 -11.58
N VAL A 429 -5.96 -12.87 -12.28
CA VAL A 429 -6.02 -11.41 -12.07
C VAL A 429 -6.44 -10.77 -13.39
N THR A 430 -7.67 -10.28 -13.43
CA THR A 430 -8.24 -9.63 -14.61
C THR A 430 -8.15 -8.11 -14.45
N THR A 431 -7.64 -7.42 -15.46
CA THR A 431 -7.68 -5.95 -15.53
C THR A 431 -8.64 -5.56 -16.65
N GLN A 432 -9.67 -4.78 -16.33
CA GLN A 432 -10.58 -4.23 -17.31
C GLN A 432 -10.07 -2.89 -17.82
N ALA A 433 -10.09 -2.69 -19.12
CA ALA A 433 -9.55 -1.49 -19.74
C ALA A 433 -10.36 -1.06 -20.95
N TYR A 434 -10.52 0.25 -21.10
CA TYR A 434 -11.04 0.81 -22.35
C TYR A 434 -9.93 0.95 -23.38
N ARG A 435 -10.22 0.53 -24.65
CA ARG A 435 -9.38 0.88 -25.79
C ARG A 435 -9.41 2.40 -25.98
N ASN A 436 -8.48 2.96 -26.71
CA ASN A 436 -8.47 4.38 -27.10
C ASN A 436 -8.74 5.36 -25.92
N SER A 437 -8.18 5.09 -24.74
CA SER A 437 -8.45 5.80 -23.50
C SER A 437 -7.18 6.12 -22.71
N LEU A 438 -7.30 6.56 -21.47
CA LEU A 438 -6.16 6.68 -20.53
C LEU A 438 -5.66 5.33 -20.01
N ASP A 439 -6.46 4.26 -20.03
CA ASP A 439 -6.06 2.98 -19.43
C ASP A 439 -4.76 2.40 -20.00
N PRO A 440 -4.52 2.39 -21.34
CA PRO A 440 -3.25 1.97 -21.91
C PRO A 440 -2.06 2.81 -21.44
N HIS A 441 -2.27 4.10 -21.22
CA HIS A 441 -1.24 5.00 -20.71
C HIS A 441 -0.92 4.73 -19.24
N VAL A 442 -1.96 4.56 -18.41
CA VAL A 442 -1.82 4.17 -17.00
C VAL A 442 -1.05 2.85 -16.87
N MET A 443 -1.40 1.83 -17.67
CA MET A 443 -0.70 0.54 -17.69
C MET A 443 0.79 0.71 -18.03
N ARG A 444 1.14 1.52 -19.03
CA ARG A 444 2.54 1.81 -19.39
C ARG A 444 3.27 2.50 -18.25
N ILE A 445 2.64 3.45 -17.57
CA ILE A 445 3.21 4.15 -16.42
C ILE A 445 3.46 3.17 -15.27
N LEU A 446 2.52 2.29 -14.93
CA LEU A 446 2.70 1.29 -13.90
C LEU A 446 3.84 0.32 -14.25
N GLN A 447 3.99 -0.08 -15.51
CA GLN A 447 5.13 -0.88 -15.98
C GLN A 447 6.45 -0.14 -15.81
N ARG A 448 6.53 1.15 -16.21
CA ARG A 448 7.73 1.98 -16.02
C ARG A 448 8.09 2.12 -14.54
N LYS A 449 7.11 2.40 -13.67
CA LYS A 449 7.33 2.47 -12.21
C LYS A 449 7.87 1.17 -11.63
N SER A 450 7.29 0.05 -12.02
CA SER A 450 7.75 -1.26 -11.56
C SER A 450 9.16 -1.60 -12.07
N LEU A 451 9.50 -1.17 -13.29
CA LEU A 451 10.85 -1.31 -13.85
C LEU A 451 11.88 -0.45 -13.11
N GLU A 452 11.55 0.81 -12.79
CA GLU A 452 12.43 1.67 -11.98
C GLU A 452 12.71 1.07 -10.61
N ALA A 453 11.66 0.54 -9.96
CA ALA A 453 11.82 -0.15 -8.69
C ALA A 453 12.66 -1.44 -8.82
N HIS A 454 12.51 -2.18 -9.92
CA HIS A 454 13.32 -3.37 -10.20
C HIS A 454 14.81 -3.07 -10.41
N LYS A 455 15.17 -1.90 -10.96
CA LYS A 455 16.56 -1.47 -11.09
C LYS A 455 17.26 -1.31 -9.72
N VAL A 456 16.53 -0.96 -8.67
CA VAL A 456 17.04 -0.85 -7.30
C VAL A 456 16.92 -2.18 -6.56
N ASP A 457 15.86 -2.94 -6.80
CA ASP A 457 15.59 -4.24 -6.21
C ASP A 457 15.28 -5.27 -7.30
N PRO A 458 16.31 -5.99 -7.81
CA PRO A 458 16.13 -6.97 -8.88
C PRO A 458 15.24 -8.17 -8.53
N THR A 459 14.90 -8.35 -7.27
CA THR A 459 13.96 -9.41 -6.84
C THR A 459 12.50 -8.98 -6.96
N ARG A 460 12.24 -7.67 -7.20
CA ARG A 460 10.90 -7.14 -7.37
C ARG A 460 10.35 -7.48 -8.75
N GLU A 461 9.10 -7.91 -8.78
CA GLU A 461 8.39 -8.22 -10.02
C GLU A 461 8.24 -6.98 -10.90
N VAL A 462 8.51 -7.14 -12.20
CA VAL A 462 8.18 -6.14 -13.23
C VAL A 462 6.80 -6.44 -13.78
N LEU A 463 5.90 -5.48 -13.67
CA LEU A 463 4.53 -5.64 -14.15
C LEU A 463 4.50 -5.79 -15.67
N LYS A 464 3.64 -6.70 -16.14
CA LYS A 464 3.37 -6.92 -17.56
C LYS A 464 1.86 -7.01 -17.74
N PHE A 465 1.30 -6.02 -18.39
CA PHE A 465 -0.09 -6.10 -18.84
C PHE A 465 -0.12 -6.73 -20.22
N MET A 466 -0.94 -7.76 -20.40
CA MET A 466 -1.09 -8.40 -21.72
C MET A 466 -1.84 -7.43 -22.66
N LYS A 467 -1.34 -7.34 -23.89
CA LYS A 467 -1.94 -6.54 -24.97
C LYS A 467 -3.23 -7.16 -25.48
#